data_8f875e4dc8bcabcf923e12f798e0001d
#
_entry.id   8f875e4dc8bcabcf923e12f798e0001d
#
_cell.length_a   1.000
_cell.length_b   1.000
_cell.length_c   1.000
_cell.angle_alpha   90.00
_cell.angle_beta   90.00
_cell.angle_gamma   90.00
#
_symmetry.space_group_name_H-M   'P 1'
#
loop_
_entity.id
_entity.type
_entity.pdbx_description
1 polymer ?
#
loop_
_entity_poly.entity_id
_entity_poly.type
_entity_poly.pdbx_seq_one_letter_code
_entity_poly.pdbx_strand_id
1 'polypeptide(L)'
;MDFIRKQVDVLKKPFTKGGKLEKLYPAFNAFETMLFVPDHTTSKGSHIRDGVDLKRTMITVIIALVPALFYGMYNTGYQYYIQTNIEFTFFDAVLHGAYKIFPMIAVSYAVGLAIEFAFAVYRNHPVNEGYLVTGLLIPMIMPIDMPLWMLAISVIFAVLIAKEAFGGTGMNILNPALTARAFAFFAYPTFMTGDKVWVSEATNIDGISGETILGTLAANGEVAYSSASMFMGSIPGSVAETSVFFVLIGALLLIITGVGSWRIMLSGVIGASVVGILFNLWGANSLMSFEWYNHLLVGGFAFGIVFMATDPVSAAQTTKGKWIYGFLVGVFCILIRVFNPAYPEGVMLAILLMNVFAPLIDHYVIESNVSMRRKRWQGAKLETT
;
A
#
# COMPACT_ATOMS: atom_id res chain seq x y z
N MET A 1 10.31 33.34 3.80
CA MET A 1 10.12 32.42 4.93
C MET A 1 9.66 33.14 6.21
N ASP A 2 10.29 34.25 6.61
CA ASP A 2 9.95 34.97 7.85
C ASP A 2 8.54 35.55 7.91
N PHE A 3 7.96 35.93 6.75
CA PHE A 3 6.58 36.40 6.71
C PHE A 3 5.57 35.30 7.06
N ILE A 4 5.72 34.10 6.49
CA ILE A 4 4.84 32.96 6.76
C ILE A 4 4.99 32.53 8.23
N ARG A 5 6.22 32.51 8.75
CA ARG A 5 6.48 32.17 10.16
C ARG A 5 5.79 33.12 11.12
N LYS A 6 5.87 34.44 10.88
CA LYS A 6 5.14 35.44 11.67
C LYS A 6 3.63 35.24 11.67
N GLN A 7 3.03 34.86 10.53
CA GLN A 7 1.61 34.57 10.45
C GLN A 7 1.24 33.32 11.26
N VAL A 8 2.03 32.25 11.15
CA VAL A 8 1.82 31.01 11.90
C VAL A 8 2.00 31.26 13.41
N ASP A 9 2.98 32.07 13.84
CA ASP A 9 3.19 32.43 15.24
C ASP A 9 1.99 33.21 15.83
N VAL A 10 1.35 34.07 15.04
CA VAL A 10 0.11 34.76 15.46
C VAL A 10 -1.05 33.77 15.61
N LEU A 11 -1.20 32.84 14.66
CA LEU A 11 -2.22 31.79 14.70
C LEU A 11 -1.99 30.78 15.82
N LYS A 12 -0.75 30.59 16.28
CA LYS A 12 -0.36 29.66 17.35
C LYS A 12 -0.88 30.09 18.73
N LYS A 13 -1.02 31.40 18.98
CA LYS A 13 -1.36 31.94 20.30
C LYS A 13 -2.62 31.33 20.95
N PRO A 14 -3.75 31.12 20.23
CA PRO A 14 -4.95 30.50 20.84
C PRO A 14 -4.76 29.04 21.23
N PHE A 15 -3.78 28.33 20.62
CA PHE A 15 -3.52 26.91 20.84
C PHE A 15 -2.44 26.65 21.90
N THR A 16 -1.71 27.67 22.36
CA THR A 16 -0.71 27.53 23.42
C THR A 16 -1.35 27.38 24.80
N LYS A 17 -0.56 26.97 25.81
CA LYS A 17 -1.01 26.80 27.20
C LYS A 17 -1.74 28.03 27.71
N GLY A 18 -2.97 27.83 28.20
CA GLY A 18 -3.89 28.89 28.66
C GLY A 18 -4.76 29.50 27.54
N GLY A 19 -4.63 29.09 26.30
CA GLY A 19 -5.48 29.53 25.19
C GLY A 19 -6.81 28.76 25.11
N LYS A 20 -7.81 29.36 24.45
CA LYS A 20 -9.16 28.77 24.31
C LYS A 20 -9.16 27.43 23.55
N LEU A 21 -8.14 27.17 22.70
CA LEU A 21 -8.01 26.01 21.83
C LEU A 21 -6.81 25.13 22.21
N GLU A 22 -6.35 25.17 23.46
CA GLU A 22 -5.20 24.42 23.97
C GLU A 22 -5.31 22.91 23.66
N LYS A 23 -6.51 22.32 23.80
CA LYS A 23 -6.75 20.90 23.50
C LYS A 23 -6.51 20.53 22.03
N LEU A 24 -6.62 21.47 21.11
CA LEU A 24 -6.37 21.27 19.67
C LEU A 24 -4.93 21.55 19.28
N TYR A 25 -4.04 21.80 20.24
CA TYR A 25 -2.61 22.03 19.97
C TYR A 25 -1.95 20.91 19.14
N PRO A 26 -2.24 19.60 19.37
CA PRO A 26 -1.65 18.54 18.54
C PRO A 26 -1.99 18.67 17.05
N ALA A 27 -3.23 19.05 16.72
CA ALA A 27 -3.66 19.28 15.35
C ALA A 27 -2.96 20.51 14.73
N PHE A 28 -2.89 21.63 15.47
CA PHE A 28 -2.18 22.83 15.02
C PHE A 28 -0.70 22.54 14.80
N ASN A 29 -0.05 21.83 15.73
CA ASN A 29 1.36 21.44 15.63
C ASN A 29 1.65 20.58 14.39
N ALA A 30 0.72 19.73 13.96
CA ALA A 30 0.86 18.95 12.74
C ALA A 30 0.98 19.86 11.49
N PHE A 31 0.16 20.92 11.39
CA PHE A 31 0.26 21.91 10.32
C PHE A 31 1.54 22.75 10.41
N GLU A 32 1.90 23.20 11.62
CA GLU A 32 3.13 23.96 11.85
C GLU A 32 4.36 23.16 11.42
N THR A 33 4.45 21.90 11.81
CA THR A 33 5.58 21.03 11.50
C THR A 33 5.57 20.50 10.07
N MET A 34 4.47 20.60 9.35
CA MET A 34 4.42 20.38 7.89
C MET A 34 5.11 21.52 7.13
N LEU A 35 4.96 22.76 7.60
CA LEU A 35 5.56 23.94 6.98
C LEU A 35 7.00 24.18 7.45
N PHE A 36 7.28 23.87 8.71
CA PHE A 36 8.55 24.13 9.34
C PHE A 36 9.11 22.89 10.02
N VAL A 37 10.45 22.82 10.11
CA VAL A 37 11.12 21.76 10.87
C VAL A 37 10.79 21.89 12.36
N PRO A 38 10.43 20.78 13.07
CA PRO A 38 10.21 20.83 14.51
C PRO A 38 11.42 21.40 15.26
N ASP A 39 11.19 22.30 16.22
CA ASP A 39 12.21 22.96 17.01
C ASP A 39 12.49 22.28 18.35
N HIS A 40 11.93 21.09 18.58
CA HIS A 40 12.13 20.33 19.81
C HIS A 40 13.60 19.94 19.98
N THR A 41 14.21 20.40 21.07
CA THR A 41 15.56 20.04 21.49
C THR A 41 15.53 19.28 22.80
N THR A 42 16.53 18.43 23.05
CA THR A 42 16.68 17.78 24.35
C THR A 42 16.97 18.80 25.43
N SER A 43 16.34 18.68 26.59
CA SER A 43 16.55 19.57 27.74
C SER A 43 17.85 19.27 28.49
N LYS A 44 18.41 18.07 28.36
CA LYS A 44 19.65 17.61 29.00
C LYS A 44 20.41 16.67 28.08
N GLY A 45 21.75 16.77 28.10
CA GLY A 45 22.64 15.92 27.30
C GLY A 45 22.80 16.38 25.85
N SER A 46 23.43 15.53 25.04
CA SER A 46 23.67 15.81 23.62
C SER A 46 22.37 15.69 22.83
N HIS A 47 22.14 16.67 21.93
CA HIS A 47 21.05 16.62 20.98
C HIS A 47 21.53 15.96 19.69
N ILE A 48 21.02 14.76 19.39
CA ILE A 48 21.32 14.04 18.16
C ILE A 48 20.05 14.02 17.31
N ARG A 49 20.15 14.48 16.07
CA ARG A 49 19.04 14.49 15.12
C ARG A 49 19.46 13.79 13.84
N ASP A 50 18.60 12.89 13.36
CA ASP A 50 18.79 12.26 12.05
C ASP A 50 18.54 13.27 10.93
N GLY A 51 19.31 13.17 9.85
CA GLY A 51 19.11 13.96 8.63
C GLY A 51 17.84 13.59 7.86
N VAL A 52 17.32 12.36 8.06
CA VAL A 52 16.09 11.86 7.44
C VAL A 52 15.07 11.60 8.54
N ASP A 53 14.10 12.49 8.69
CA ASP A 53 12.98 12.33 9.60
C ASP A 53 11.83 11.53 8.94
N LEU A 54 10.84 11.11 9.76
CA LEU A 54 9.70 10.33 9.30
C LEU A 54 8.93 11.02 8.15
N LYS A 55 8.81 12.35 8.19
CA LYS A 55 8.15 13.14 7.14
C LYS A 55 8.81 13.00 5.79
N ARG A 56 10.13 13.08 5.74
CA ARG A 56 10.90 12.90 4.50
C ARG A 56 10.75 11.49 3.95
N THR A 57 10.77 10.49 4.83
CA THR A 57 10.52 9.09 4.44
C THR A 57 9.14 8.94 3.83
N MET A 58 8.09 9.48 4.47
CA MET A 58 6.71 9.39 3.96
C MET A 58 6.52 10.14 2.64
N ILE A 59 7.08 11.34 2.49
CA ILE A 59 7.04 12.08 1.22
C ILE A 59 7.76 11.30 0.11
N THR A 60 8.88 10.65 0.39
CA THR A 60 9.58 9.82 -0.61
C THR A 60 8.69 8.69 -1.12
N VAL A 61 7.92 8.04 -0.24
CA VAL A 61 6.96 7.01 -0.66
C VAL A 61 5.85 7.60 -1.53
N ILE A 62 5.30 8.76 -1.16
CA ILE A 62 4.29 9.47 -1.95
C ILE A 62 4.83 9.79 -3.35
N ILE A 63 6.04 10.34 -3.46
CA ILE A 63 6.68 10.63 -4.74
C ILE A 63 6.86 9.35 -5.56
N ALA A 64 7.21 8.23 -4.93
CA ALA A 64 7.35 6.95 -5.59
C ALA A 64 6.00 6.39 -6.12
N LEU A 65 4.88 6.76 -5.51
CA LEU A 65 3.52 6.37 -5.93
C LEU A 65 2.98 7.22 -7.10
N VAL A 66 3.49 8.47 -7.27
CA VAL A 66 2.98 9.40 -8.29
C VAL A 66 3.00 8.83 -9.72
N PRO A 67 4.06 8.16 -10.20
CA PRO A 67 4.06 7.58 -11.55
C PRO A 67 2.93 6.56 -11.76
N ALA A 68 2.71 5.67 -10.80
CA ALA A 68 1.64 4.68 -10.86
C ALA A 68 0.25 5.33 -10.80
N LEU A 69 0.06 6.36 -9.96
CA LEU A 69 -1.18 7.12 -9.87
C LEU A 69 -1.47 7.86 -11.18
N PHE A 70 -0.48 8.53 -11.76
CA PHE A 70 -0.65 9.25 -13.02
C PHE A 70 -1.05 8.32 -14.16
N TYR A 71 -0.38 7.16 -14.26
CA TYR A 71 -0.77 6.16 -15.24
C TYR A 71 -2.15 5.57 -14.95
N GLY A 72 -2.51 5.39 -13.69
CA GLY A 72 -3.84 4.95 -13.28
C GLY A 72 -4.94 5.90 -13.74
N MET A 73 -4.72 7.23 -13.63
CA MET A 73 -5.63 8.24 -14.19
C MET A 73 -5.78 8.08 -15.70
N TYR A 74 -4.68 7.92 -16.42
CA TYR A 74 -4.71 7.69 -17.86
C TYR A 74 -5.45 6.40 -18.22
N ASN A 75 -5.10 5.27 -17.58
CA ASN A 75 -5.69 3.96 -17.89
C ASN A 75 -7.21 3.91 -17.60
N THR A 76 -7.67 4.58 -16.55
CA THR A 76 -9.10 4.69 -16.23
C THR A 76 -9.88 5.34 -17.39
N GLY A 77 -9.42 6.45 -17.90
CA GLY A 77 -10.06 7.11 -19.06
C GLY A 77 -9.85 6.32 -20.33
N TYR A 78 -8.68 5.74 -20.56
CA TYR A 78 -8.38 4.92 -21.73
C TYR A 78 -9.35 3.73 -21.85
N GLN A 79 -9.56 2.99 -20.76
CA GLN A 79 -10.50 1.86 -20.75
C GLN A 79 -11.95 2.31 -21.01
N TYR A 80 -12.37 3.44 -20.44
CA TYR A 80 -13.67 4.02 -20.66
C TYR A 80 -13.89 4.39 -22.15
N TYR A 81 -12.98 5.14 -22.75
CA TYR A 81 -13.12 5.62 -24.13
C TYR A 81 -13.02 4.51 -25.17
N ILE A 82 -12.14 3.51 -24.96
CA ILE A 82 -12.06 2.35 -25.89
C ILE A 82 -13.37 1.57 -25.89
N GLN A 83 -13.94 1.32 -24.73
CA GLN A 83 -15.15 0.50 -24.65
C GLN A 83 -16.42 1.24 -25.09
N THR A 84 -16.42 2.56 -24.98
CA THR A 84 -17.52 3.40 -25.49
C THR A 84 -17.37 3.75 -26.97
N ASN A 85 -16.25 3.37 -27.62
CA ASN A 85 -15.92 3.72 -29.02
C ASN A 85 -15.97 5.23 -29.29
N ILE A 86 -15.61 6.07 -28.31
CA ILE A 86 -15.51 7.52 -28.42
C ILE A 86 -14.06 7.88 -28.76
N GLU A 87 -13.86 8.74 -29.78
CA GLU A 87 -12.52 9.28 -30.05
C GLU A 87 -12.05 10.17 -28.91
N PHE A 88 -10.80 10.02 -28.49
CA PHE A 88 -10.24 10.74 -27.37
C PHE A 88 -8.77 11.10 -27.59
N THR A 89 -8.32 12.13 -26.91
CA THR A 89 -6.91 12.49 -26.81
C THR A 89 -6.31 11.96 -25.51
N PHE A 90 -4.97 11.97 -25.41
CA PHE A 90 -4.30 11.62 -24.16
C PHE A 90 -4.80 12.44 -22.97
N PHE A 91 -5.02 13.74 -23.16
CA PHE A 91 -5.50 14.63 -22.11
C PHE A 91 -6.93 14.32 -21.68
N ASP A 92 -7.81 13.95 -22.60
CA ASP A 92 -9.19 13.58 -22.27
C ASP A 92 -9.20 12.34 -21.36
N ALA A 93 -8.38 11.33 -21.66
CA ALA A 93 -8.24 10.14 -20.84
C ALA A 93 -7.74 10.48 -19.41
N VAL A 94 -6.69 11.30 -19.30
CA VAL A 94 -6.16 11.71 -17.99
C VAL A 94 -7.17 12.53 -17.20
N LEU A 95 -7.89 13.46 -17.85
CA LEU A 95 -8.90 14.29 -17.18
C LEU A 95 -10.09 13.46 -16.69
N HIS A 96 -10.57 12.51 -17.49
CA HIS A 96 -11.65 11.60 -17.09
C HIS A 96 -11.26 10.80 -15.85
N GLY A 97 -10.07 10.15 -15.86
CA GLY A 97 -9.57 9.41 -14.72
C GLY A 97 -9.33 10.31 -13.50
N ALA A 98 -8.77 11.49 -13.68
CA ALA A 98 -8.58 12.46 -12.61
C ALA A 98 -9.91 12.85 -11.96
N TYR A 99 -10.94 13.14 -12.76
CA TYR A 99 -12.27 13.48 -12.26
C TYR A 99 -12.88 12.39 -11.36
N LYS A 100 -12.64 11.12 -11.69
CA LYS A 100 -13.11 9.98 -10.90
C LYS A 100 -12.25 9.71 -9.65
N ILE A 101 -10.93 9.84 -9.77
CA ILE A 101 -9.98 9.44 -8.70
C ILE A 101 -9.83 10.53 -7.64
N PHE A 102 -9.83 11.81 -7.99
CA PHE A 102 -9.65 12.89 -7.01
C PHE A 102 -10.70 12.91 -5.89
N PRO A 103 -12.00 12.70 -6.13
CA PRO A 103 -12.97 12.59 -5.06
C PRO A 103 -12.68 11.43 -4.09
N MET A 104 -12.20 10.30 -4.59
CA MET A 104 -11.83 9.16 -3.75
C MET A 104 -10.64 9.51 -2.84
N ILE A 105 -9.61 10.19 -3.40
CA ILE A 105 -8.46 10.67 -2.65
C ILE A 105 -8.91 11.68 -1.58
N ALA A 106 -9.75 12.64 -1.95
CA ALA A 106 -10.25 13.66 -1.03
C ALA A 106 -11.03 13.05 0.15
N VAL A 107 -11.91 12.09 -0.12
CA VAL A 107 -12.67 11.38 0.92
C VAL A 107 -11.76 10.56 1.82
N SER A 108 -10.80 9.83 1.24
CA SER A 108 -9.82 9.05 2.00
C SER A 108 -9.05 9.94 2.98
N TYR A 109 -8.48 11.05 2.51
CA TYR A 109 -7.75 11.97 3.37
C TYR A 109 -8.65 12.67 4.39
N ALA A 110 -9.82 13.16 3.98
CA ALA A 110 -10.73 13.89 4.88
C ALA A 110 -11.18 12.99 6.05
N VAL A 111 -11.63 11.78 5.76
CA VAL A 111 -12.13 10.84 6.76
C VAL A 111 -11.01 10.33 7.65
N GLY A 112 -9.91 9.87 7.07
CA GLY A 112 -8.86 9.25 7.86
C GLY A 112 -8.07 10.25 8.69
N LEU A 113 -7.74 11.44 8.16
CA LEU A 113 -7.10 12.49 8.96
C LEU A 113 -8.02 13.00 10.08
N ALA A 114 -9.34 13.11 9.83
CA ALA A 114 -10.27 13.49 10.87
C ALA A 114 -10.24 12.53 12.07
N ILE A 115 -10.17 11.21 11.80
CA ILE A 115 -10.05 10.20 12.84
C ILE A 115 -8.68 10.32 13.56
N GLU A 116 -7.59 10.45 12.85
CA GLU A 116 -6.26 10.58 13.46
C GLU A 116 -6.14 11.84 14.31
N PHE A 117 -6.67 12.96 13.83
CA PHE A 117 -6.69 14.19 14.63
C PHE A 117 -7.55 14.02 15.89
N ALA A 118 -8.71 13.36 15.79
CA ALA A 118 -9.55 13.10 16.96
C ALA A 118 -8.80 12.24 18.00
N PHE A 119 -8.10 11.18 17.57
CA PHE A 119 -7.30 10.34 18.48
C PHE A 119 -6.08 11.07 19.03
N ALA A 120 -5.39 11.89 18.23
CA ALA A 120 -4.26 12.69 18.68
C ALA A 120 -4.67 13.69 19.77
N VAL A 121 -5.81 14.35 19.59
CA VAL A 121 -6.39 15.25 20.60
C VAL A 121 -6.81 14.48 21.85
N TYR A 122 -7.49 13.34 21.71
CA TYR A 122 -7.95 12.52 22.83
C TYR A 122 -6.79 11.96 23.66
N ARG A 123 -5.74 11.43 23.00
CA ARG A 123 -4.56 10.84 23.66
C ARG A 123 -3.47 11.87 23.99
N ASN A 124 -3.64 13.13 23.57
CA ASN A 124 -2.69 14.23 23.76
C ASN A 124 -1.26 13.90 23.27
N HIS A 125 -1.17 13.32 22.06
CA HIS A 125 0.11 13.07 21.38
C HIS A 125 0.17 13.81 20.04
N PRO A 126 1.38 14.06 19.49
CA PRO A 126 1.50 14.67 18.17
C PRO A 126 0.89 13.77 17.08
N VAL A 127 0.33 14.39 16.05
CA VAL A 127 -0.18 13.67 14.88
C VAL A 127 0.99 13.12 14.07
N ASN A 128 0.90 11.87 13.70
CA ASN A 128 1.92 11.20 12.89
C ASN A 128 1.56 11.26 11.39
N GLU A 129 2.53 11.56 10.54
CA GLU A 129 2.34 11.72 9.11
C GLU A 129 2.19 10.39 8.34
N GLY A 130 2.24 9.25 9.01
CA GLY A 130 2.10 7.92 8.39
C GLY A 130 0.80 7.72 7.61
N TYR A 131 -0.27 8.44 7.99
CA TYR A 131 -1.53 8.38 7.26
C TYR A 131 -1.47 9.00 5.86
N LEU A 132 -0.56 9.93 5.61
CA LEU A 132 -0.42 10.54 4.28
C LEU A 132 -0.15 9.50 3.19
N VAL A 133 0.63 8.47 3.49
CA VAL A 133 0.87 7.34 2.58
C VAL A 133 -0.36 6.43 2.52
N THR A 134 -0.91 6.04 3.66
CA THR A 134 -2.09 5.16 3.73
C THR A 134 -3.29 5.78 3.02
N GLY A 135 -3.53 7.08 3.24
CA GLY A 135 -4.64 7.83 2.63
C GLY A 135 -4.56 7.91 1.11
N LEU A 136 -3.35 7.87 0.53
CA LEU A 136 -3.16 7.79 -0.92
C LEU A 136 -3.26 6.34 -1.42
N LEU A 137 -2.70 5.38 -0.69
CA LEU A 137 -2.73 3.97 -1.08
C LEU A 137 -4.15 3.41 -1.16
N ILE A 138 -5.05 3.76 -0.23
CA ILE A 138 -6.41 3.22 -0.19
C ILE A 138 -7.15 3.44 -1.53
N PRO A 139 -7.33 4.67 -2.05
CA PRO A 139 -8.02 4.87 -3.32
C PRO A 139 -7.30 4.24 -4.51
N MET A 140 -5.96 4.12 -4.47
CA MET A 140 -5.18 3.54 -5.56
C MET A 140 -5.44 2.05 -5.77
N ILE A 141 -5.88 1.33 -4.73
CA ILE A 141 -6.14 -0.11 -4.75
C ILE A 141 -7.62 -0.46 -4.84
N MET A 142 -8.51 0.54 -4.85
CA MET A 142 -9.95 0.34 -4.94
C MET A 142 -10.42 0.34 -6.41
N PRO A 143 -11.59 -0.23 -6.69
CA PRO A 143 -12.29 -0.06 -7.97
C PRO A 143 -12.71 1.39 -8.19
N ILE A 144 -12.78 1.79 -9.47
CA ILE A 144 -12.97 3.19 -9.85
C ILE A 144 -14.35 3.76 -9.52
N ASP A 145 -15.41 2.99 -9.67
CA ASP A 145 -16.79 3.43 -9.44
C ASP A 145 -17.33 3.03 -8.06
N MET A 146 -16.43 2.72 -7.11
CA MET A 146 -16.83 2.45 -5.72
C MET A 146 -17.52 3.68 -5.11
N PRO A 147 -18.73 3.55 -4.55
CA PRO A 147 -19.41 4.66 -3.88
C PRO A 147 -18.57 5.28 -2.77
N LEU A 148 -18.47 6.61 -2.75
CA LEU A 148 -17.60 7.34 -1.82
C LEU A 148 -17.92 7.07 -0.34
N TRP A 149 -19.19 6.79 0.00
CA TRP A 149 -19.57 6.45 1.37
C TRP A 149 -19.07 5.06 1.79
N MET A 150 -19.00 4.08 0.86
CA MET A 150 -18.42 2.76 1.14
C MET A 150 -16.91 2.88 1.35
N LEU A 151 -16.24 3.70 0.52
CA LEU A 151 -14.84 4.05 0.72
C LEU A 151 -14.62 4.67 2.10
N ALA A 152 -15.46 5.64 2.50
CA ALA A 152 -15.37 6.30 3.80
C ALA A 152 -15.50 5.30 4.96
N ILE A 153 -16.46 4.38 4.92
CA ILE A 153 -16.64 3.34 5.95
C ILE A 153 -15.42 2.39 5.98
N SER A 154 -14.88 2.02 4.82
CA SER A 154 -13.69 1.17 4.74
C SER A 154 -12.45 1.85 5.34
N VAL A 155 -12.29 3.16 5.12
CA VAL A 155 -11.25 3.99 5.75
C VAL A 155 -11.45 4.05 7.26
N ILE A 156 -12.69 4.30 7.74
CA ILE A 156 -13.01 4.33 9.17
C ILE A 156 -12.63 3.00 9.82
N PHE A 157 -13.06 1.89 9.24
CA PHE A 157 -12.73 0.56 9.75
C PHE A 157 -11.22 0.34 9.84
N ALA A 158 -10.49 0.61 8.76
CA ALA A 158 -9.05 0.39 8.71
C ALA A 158 -8.29 1.27 9.72
N VAL A 159 -8.63 2.55 9.80
CA VAL A 159 -7.93 3.46 10.73
C VAL A 159 -8.25 3.10 12.18
N LEU A 160 -9.51 2.81 12.51
CA LEU A 160 -9.88 2.45 13.88
C LEU A 160 -9.33 1.09 14.29
N ILE A 161 -9.54 0.06 13.49
CA ILE A 161 -9.27 -1.33 13.87
C ILE A 161 -7.83 -1.72 13.57
N ALA A 162 -7.29 -1.42 12.37
CA ALA A 162 -5.96 -1.86 12.01
C ALA A 162 -4.83 -0.93 12.51
N LYS A 163 -5.15 0.31 12.90
CA LYS A 163 -4.15 1.30 13.30
C LYS A 163 -4.34 1.79 14.74
N GLU A 164 -5.44 2.51 15.02
CA GLU A 164 -5.63 3.17 16.31
C GLU A 164 -5.89 2.19 17.47
N ALA A 165 -6.56 1.07 17.23
CA ALA A 165 -6.76 0.04 18.26
C ALA A 165 -5.45 -0.54 18.78
N PHE A 166 -4.41 -0.60 17.96
CA PHE A 166 -3.09 -1.10 18.35
C PHE A 166 -2.14 -0.01 18.92
N GLY A 167 -2.53 1.26 18.91
CA GLY A 167 -1.73 2.36 19.45
C GLY A 167 -1.33 3.44 18.47
N GLY A 168 -1.77 3.37 17.21
CA GLY A 168 -1.51 4.36 16.15
C GLY A 168 -0.34 4.01 15.24
N THR A 169 0.24 5.01 14.61
CA THR A 169 1.32 4.82 13.62
C THR A 169 2.54 4.14 14.25
N GLY A 170 3.01 3.07 13.63
CA GLY A 170 4.18 2.31 14.08
C GLY A 170 3.85 1.13 15.00
N MET A 171 2.60 0.98 15.45
CA MET A 171 2.13 -0.12 16.30
C MET A 171 1.17 -1.07 15.60
N ASN A 172 0.78 -0.77 14.37
CA ASN A 172 -0.13 -1.60 13.58
C ASN A 172 0.51 -2.93 13.18
N ILE A 173 -0.23 -4.01 13.40
CA ILE A 173 0.18 -5.38 13.02
C ILE A 173 -0.08 -5.59 11.53
N LEU A 174 -1.22 -5.11 11.03
CA LEU A 174 -1.65 -5.22 9.63
C LEU A 174 -1.41 -3.92 8.87
N ASN A 175 -1.18 -4.02 7.56
CA ASN A 175 -1.17 -2.86 6.69
C ASN A 175 -2.58 -2.24 6.62
N PRO A 176 -2.79 -0.96 7.03
CA PRO A 176 -4.12 -0.38 7.10
C PRO A 176 -4.79 -0.22 5.72
N ALA A 177 -4.03 0.05 4.65
CA ALA A 177 -4.60 0.17 3.31
C ALA A 177 -5.18 -1.16 2.82
N LEU A 178 -4.44 -2.26 3.02
CA LEU A 178 -4.93 -3.60 2.70
C LEU A 178 -6.10 -4.02 3.58
N THR A 179 -6.13 -3.59 4.85
CA THR A 179 -7.27 -3.84 5.73
C THR A 179 -8.52 -3.11 5.26
N ALA A 180 -8.40 -1.87 4.74
CA ALA A 180 -9.52 -1.15 4.14
C ALA A 180 -10.09 -1.91 2.93
N ARG A 181 -9.20 -2.39 2.04
CA ARG A 181 -9.59 -3.17 0.87
C ARG A 181 -10.22 -4.51 1.26
N ALA A 182 -9.67 -5.21 2.25
CA ALA A 182 -10.23 -6.46 2.75
C ALA A 182 -11.65 -6.24 3.33
N PHE A 183 -11.83 -5.20 4.14
CA PHE A 183 -13.15 -4.85 4.64
C PHE A 183 -14.13 -4.55 3.51
N ALA A 184 -13.75 -3.72 2.54
CA ALA A 184 -14.59 -3.41 1.38
C ALA A 184 -14.97 -4.66 0.60
N PHE A 185 -14.01 -5.56 0.37
CA PHE A 185 -14.24 -6.82 -0.34
C PHE A 185 -15.25 -7.74 0.36
N PHE A 186 -15.12 -7.91 1.69
CA PHE A 186 -16.02 -8.80 2.43
C PHE A 186 -17.38 -8.16 2.74
N ALA A 187 -17.42 -6.83 2.93
CA ALA A 187 -18.65 -6.12 3.26
C ALA A 187 -19.49 -5.79 2.00
N TYR A 188 -18.83 -5.51 0.88
CA TYR A 188 -19.46 -5.02 -0.36
C TYR A 188 -18.94 -5.75 -1.60
N PRO A 189 -19.05 -7.10 -1.68
CA PRO A 189 -18.43 -7.89 -2.74
C PRO A 189 -18.90 -7.49 -4.16
N THR A 190 -20.13 -7.08 -4.32
CA THR A 190 -20.69 -6.64 -5.63
C THR A 190 -20.05 -5.39 -6.20
N PHE A 191 -19.41 -4.57 -5.37
CA PHE A 191 -18.66 -3.36 -5.78
C PHE A 191 -17.16 -3.60 -5.86
N MET A 192 -16.69 -4.78 -5.48
CA MET A 192 -15.26 -5.12 -5.43
C MET A 192 -14.87 -6.22 -6.42
N THR A 193 -15.84 -6.96 -6.93
CA THR A 193 -15.64 -8.09 -7.87
C THR A 193 -16.70 -8.06 -8.96
N GLY A 194 -16.37 -8.59 -10.13
CA GLY A 194 -17.28 -8.71 -11.26
C GLY A 194 -16.78 -7.97 -12.51
N ASP A 195 -17.51 -8.13 -13.58
CA ASP A 195 -17.19 -7.63 -14.93
C ASP A 195 -17.43 -6.11 -15.11
N LYS A 196 -18.25 -5.50 -14.25
CA LYS A 196 -18.67 -4.09 -14.35
C LYS A 196 -17.98 -3.15 -13.35
N VAL A 197 -16.98 -3.64 -12.62
CA VAL A 197 -16.41 -2.94 -11.47
C VAL A 197 -15.14 -2.15 -11.84
N TRP A 198 -14.41 -2.61 -12.86
CA TRP A 198 -13.06 -2.14 -13.16
C TRP A 198 -12.97 -1.11 -14.29
N VAL A 199 -14.06 -0.88 -14.98
CA VAL A 199 -14.16 0.16 -16.02
C VAL A 199 -15.15 1.21 -15.58
N SER A 200 -14.77 2.49 -15.73
CA SER A 200 -15.61 3.60 -15.32
C SER A 200 -16.96 3.57 -16.05
N GLU A 201 -18.05 3.78 -15.29
CA GLU A 201 -19.43 3.82 -15.78
C GLU A 201 -19.95 2.54 -16.46
N ALA A 202 -19.25 1.42 -16.30
CA ALA A 202 -19.64 0.13 -16.87
C ALA A 202 -21.04 -0.36 -16.44
N THR A 203 -21.52 0.06 -15.26
CA THR A 203 -22.87 -0.22 -14.77
C THR A 203 -23.97 0.55 -15.53
N ASN A 204 -23.63 1.66 -16.16
CA ASN A 204 -24.57 2.57 -16.82
C ASN A 204 -24.66 2.33 -18.34
N ILE A 205 -23.72 1.57 -18.91
CA ILE A 205 -23.59 1.36 -20.35
C ILE A 205 -23.70 -0.14 -20.65
N ASP A 206 -24.65 -0.52 -21.49
CA ASP A 206 -24.80 -1.91 -21.91
C ASP A 206 -23.66 -2.34 -22.85
N GLY A 207 -23.19 -3.59 -22.68
CA GLY A 207 -22.16 -4.16 -23.55
C GLY A 207 -20.71 -3.91 -23.10
N ILE A 208 -20.48 -3.19 -21.99
CA ILE A 208 -19.15 -3.04 -21.41
C ILE A 208 -18.86 -4.24 -20.50
N SER A 209 -17.73 -4.92 -20.76
CA SER A 209 -17.14 -5.91 -19.87
C SER A 209 -15.75 -5.48 -19.47
N GLY A 210 -15.52 -5.32 -18.17
CA GLY A 210 -14.24 -4.91 -17.58
C GLY A 210 -13.66 -5.96 -16.68
N GLU A 211 -13.92 -7.24 -16.93
CA GLU A 211 -13.39 -8.32 -16.11
C GLU A 211 -11.88 -8.34 -16.10
N THR A 212 -11.30 -8.57 -14.92
CA THR A 212 -9.83 -8.68 -14.81
C THR A 212 -9.33 -9.96 -15.44
N ILE A 213 -8.10 -9.98 -15.93
CA ILE A 213 -7.47 -11.17 -16.53
C ILE A 213 -7.57 -12.38 -15.61
N LEU A 214 -7.37 -12.17 -14.29
CA LEU A 214 -7.47 -13.26 -13.32
C LEU A 214 -8.93 -13.72 -13.11
N GLY A 215 -9.89 -12.80 -13.18
CA GLY A 215 -11.33 -13.14 -13.14
C GLY A 215 -11.72 -13.99 -14.35
N THR A 216 -11.34 -13.56 -15.55
CA THR A 216 -11.57 -14.31 -16.79
C THR A 216 -10.98 -15.71 -16.72
N LEU A 217 -9.73 -15.86 -16.25
CA LEU A 217 -9.08 -17.16 -16.07
C LEU A 217 -9.77 -18.02 -15.00
N ALA A 218 -10.24 -17.42 -13.91
CA ALA A 218 -10.98 -18.16 -12.88
C ALA A 218 -12.32 -18.70 -13.39
N ALA A 219 -12.93 -18.01 -14.37
CA ALA A 219 -14.12 -18.46 -15.08
C ALA A 219 -13.81 -19.39 -16.28
N ASN A 220 -12.55 -19.83 -16.46
CA ASN A 220 -12.06 -20.62 -17.58
C ASN A 220 -12.21 -19.94 -18.96
N GLY A 221 -12.23 -18.61 -18.99
CA GLY A 221 -12.23 -17.81 -20.21
C GLY A 221 -10.84 -17.68 -20.83
N GLU A 222 -10.79 -17.19 -22.08
CA GLU A 222 -9.54 -16.92 -22.79
C GLU A 222 -9.03 -15.50 -22.51
N VAL A 223 -7.72 -15.35 -22.39
CA VAL A 223 -7.07 -14.05 -22.15
C VAL A 223 -6.85 -13.32 -23.47
N ALA A 224 -7.50 -12.18 -23.63
CA ALA A 224 -7.39 -11.35 -24.83
C ALA A 224 -6.14 -10.43 -24.84
N TYR A 225 -5.40 -10.33 -23.74
CA TYR A 225 -4.30 -9.37 -23.58
C TYR A 225 -2.94 -10.02 -23.76
N SER A 226 -2.02 -9.32 -24.45
CA SER A 226 -0.63 -9.74 -24.58
C SER A 226 0.16 -9.46 -23.30
N SER A 227 1.27 -10.17 -23.08
CA SER A 227 2.18 -9.90 -21.94
C SER A 227 2.73 -8.46 -21.98
N ALA A 228 2.91 -7.87 -23.16
CA ALA A 228 3.33 -6.47 -23.31
C ALA A 228 2.25 -5.51 -22.78
N SER A 229 0.96 -5.75 -23.10
CA SER A 229 -0.16 -4.96 -22.59
C SER A 229 -0.30 -5.10 -21.07
N MET A 230 -0.06 -6.30 -20.53
CA MET A 230 -0.05 -6.55 -19.08
C MET A 230 1.09 -5.78 -18.38
N PHE A 231 2.29 -5.77 -18.98
CA PHE A 231 3.45 -5.06 -18.44
C PHE A 231 3.24 -3.54 -18.45
N MET A 232 2.73 -2.99 -19.56
CA MET A 232 2.42 -1.55 -19.67
C MET A 232 1.21 -1.15 -18.85
N GLY A 233 0.27 -2.08 -18.60
CA GLY A 233 -0.90 -1.87 -17.76
C GLY A 233 -2.15 -1.40 -18.51
N SER A 234 -2.22 -1.56 -19.84
CA SER A 234 -3.41 -1.25 -20.66
C SER A 234 -4.49 -2.33 -20.49
N ILE A 235 -4.83 -2.67 -19.26
CA ILE A 235 -5.76 -3.73 -18.85
C ILE A 235 -6.75 -3.19 -17.83
N PRO A 236 -7.97 -3.76 -17.72
CA PRO A 236 -8.88 -3.43 -16.62
C PRO A 236 -8.32 -3.86 -15.27
N GLY A 237 -8.56 -3.06 -14.23
CA GLY A 237 -8.10 -3.36 -12.87
C GLY A 237 -8.25 -2.19 -11.91
N SER A 238 -7.71 -2.33 -10.70
CA SER A 238 -7.69 -1.26 -9.69
C SER A 238 -6.99 0.00 -10.20
N VAL A 239 -7.33 1.14 -9.62
CA VAL A 239 -6.91 2.47 -10.10
C VAL A 239 -5.43 2.56 -10.49
N ALA A 240 -4.50 2.07 -9.66
CA ALA A 240 -3.06 2.26 -9.89
C ALA A 240 -2.24 0.96 -9.86
N GLU A 241 -2.90 -0.20 -9.82
CA GLU A 241 -2.22 -1.50 -9.74
C GLU A 241 -1.91 -2.13 -11.11
N THR A 242 -2.40 -1.53 -12.20
CA THR A 242 -2.39 -2.14 -13.53
C THR A 242 -1.02 -2.14 -14.20
N SER A 243 -0.22 -1.07 -14.07
CA SER A 243 1.04 -0.93 -14.78
C SER A 243 2.26 -1.35 -13.95
N VAL A 244 2.87 -2.46 -14.34
CA VAL A 244 4.14 -2.91 -13.75
C VAL A 244 5.26 -1.93 -14.07
N PHE A 245 5.31 -1.36 -15.28
CA PHE A 245 6.36 -0.42 -15.69
C PHE A 245 6.43 0.80 -14.76
N PHE A 246 5.31 1.47 -14.49
CA PHE A 246 5.29 2.65 -13.61
C PHE A 246 5.50 2.29 -12.13
N VAL A 247 5.07 1.11 -11.72
CA VAL A 247 5.39 0.56 -10.38
C VAL A 247 6.91 0.33 -10.23
N LEU A 248 7.60 -0.17 -11.25
CA LEU A 248 9.05 -0.37 -11.22
C LEU A 248 9.83 0.95 -11.14
N ILE A 249 9.33 2.05 -11.72
CA ILE A 249 9.92 3.39 -11.54
C ILE A 249 9.86 3.78 -10.05
N GLY A 250 8.70 3.58 -9.42
CA GLY A 250 8.55 3.81 -7.98
C GLY A 250 9.44 2.88 -7.13
N ALA A 251 9.54 1.60 -7.51
CA ALA A 251 10.43 0.63 -6.84
C ALA A 251 11.89 1.08 -6.89
N LEU A 252 12.36 1.53 -8.04
CA LEU A 252 13.72 2.04 -8.22
C LEU A 252 13.99 3.21 -7.29
N LEU A 253 13.07 4.17 -7.20
CA LEU A 253 13.17 5.32 -6.30
C LEU A 253 13.25 4.86 -4.83
N LEU A 254 12.38 3.93 -4.40
CA LEU A 254 12.38 3.40 -3.04
C LEU A 254 13.67 2.63 -2.70
N ILE A 255 14.26 1.92 -3.67
CA ILE A 255 15.51 1.17 -3.47
C ILE A 255 16.71 2.14 -3.38
N ILE A 256 16.78 3.14 -4.26
CA ILE A 256 17.88 4.13 -4.27
C ILE A 256 17.87 4.95 -2.98
N THR A 257 16.70 5.33 -2.50
CA THR A 257 16.55 6.08 -1.24
C THR A 257 16.70 5.22 0.02
N GLY A 258 16.72 3.88 -0.14
CA GLY A 258 16.82 2.94 0.98
C GLY A 258 15.54 2.81 1.82
N VAL A 259 14.43 3.42 1.41
CA VAL A 259 13.13 3.34 2.11
C VAL A 259 12.48 1.98 1.87
N GLY A 260 12.49 1.48 0.63
CA GLY A 260 11.95 0.17 0.29
C GLY A 260 12.99 -0.96 0.39
N SER A 261 12.57 -2.11 0.88
CA SER A 261 13.45 -3.28 1.01
C SER A 261 13.52 -4.11 -0.27
N TRP A 262 14.60 -3.95 -1.05
CA TRP A 262 14.84 -4.78 -2.24
C TRP A 262 14.84 -6.29 -1.95
N ARG A 263 15.19 -6.70 -0.70
CA ARG A 263 15.19 -8.12 -0.29
C ARG A 263 13.79 -8.70 -0.27
N ILE A 264 12.80 -7.95 0.24
CA ILE A 264 11.39 -8.36 0.22
C ILE A 264 10.88 -8.42 -1.21
N MET A 265 11.18 -7.39 -2.02
CA MET A 265 10.75 -7.35 -3.43
C MET A 265 11.28 -8.54 -4.21
N LEU A 266 12.59 -8.78 -4.15
CA LEU A 266 13.23 -9.87 -4.91
C LEU A 266 12.78 -11.25 -4.40
N SER A 267 12.72 -11.46 -3.08
CA SER A 267 12.29 -12.74 -2.53
C SER A 267 10.82 -13.04 -2.84
N GLY A 268 9.96 -12.01 -2.89
CA GLY A 268 8.56 -12.17 -3.30
C GLY A 268 8.43 -12.62 -4.76
N VAL A 269 9.20 -12.00 -5.65
CA VAL A 269 9.27 -12.43 -7.05
C VAL A 269 9.77 -13.88 -7.17
N ILE A 270 10.82 -14.25 -6.44
CA ILE A 270 11.34 -15.63 -6.43
C ILE A 270 10.27 -16.61 -5.93
N GLY A 271 9.59 -16.30 -4.81
CA GLY A 271 8.54 -17.16 -4.24
C GLY A 271 7.39 -17.39 -5.22
N ALA A 272 6.89 -16.32 -5.84
CA ALA A 272 5.83 -16.40 -6.85
C ALA A 272 6.27 -17.19 -8.09
N SER A 273 7.50 -16.97 -8.57
CA SER A 273 8.05 -17.67 -9.74
C SER A 273 8.20 -19.16 -9.48
N VAL A 274 8.70 -19.57 -8.32
CA VAL A 274 8.85 -20.99 -7.95
C VAL A 274 7.51 -21.71 -7.99
N VAL A 275 6.47 -21.15 -7.34
CA VAL A 275 5.14 -21.78 -7.33
C VAL A 275 4.48 -21.70 -8.70
N GLY A 276 4.63 -20.59 -9.42
CA GLY A 276 4.10 -20.44 -10.77
C GLY A 276 4.68 -21.48 -11.74
N ILE A 277 5.98 -21.74 -11.71
CA ILE A 277 6.64 -22.78 -12.52
C ILE A 277 6.11 -24.17 -12.11
N LEU A 278 5.98 -24.47 -10.82
CA LEU A 278 5.44 -25.75 -10.35
C LEU A 278 4.00 -25.96 -10.84
N PHE A 279 3.18 -24.92 -10.86
CA PHE A 279 1.82 -25.00 -11.37
C PHE A 279 1.75 -25.12 -12.89
N ASN A 280 2.64 -24.44 -13.63
CA ASN A 280 2.73 -24.63 -15.08
C ASN A 280 3.08 -26.09 -15.45
N LEU A 281 3.93 -26.74 -14.65
CA LEU A 281 4.26 -28.17 -14.86
C LEU A 281 3.06 -29.08 -14.53
N TRP A 282 2.19 -28.67 -13.62
CA TRP A 282 1.00 -29.46 -13.25
C TRP A 282 -0.17 -29.24 -14.21
N GLY A 283 -0.49 -27.98 -14.58
CA GLY A 283 -1.46 -27.63 -15.62
C GLY A 283 -2.91 -28.09 -15.39
N ALA A 284 -3.37 -28.23 -14.13
CA ALA A 284 -4.66 -28.83 -13.82
C ALA A 284 -5.86 -27.89 -14.10
N ASN A 285 -5.64 -26.57 -14.16
CA ASN A 285 -6.68 -25.58 -14.44
C ASN A 285 -6.11 -24.40 -15.26
N SER A 286 -6.99 -23.51 -15.75
CA SER A 286 -6.59 -22.34 -16.57
C SER A 286 -5.62 -21.41 -15.85
N LEU A 287 -5.79 -21.19 -14.54
CA LEU A 287 -4.85 -20.39 -13.73
C LEU A 287 -3.48 -21.08 -13.56
N MET A 288 -3.43 -22.41 -13.47
CA MET A 288 -2.16 -23.14 -13.43
C MET A 288 -1.47 -23.17 -14.78
N SER A 289 -2.24 -23.19 -15.88
CA SER A 289 -1.68 -23.16 -17.25
C SER A 289 -1.25 -21.76 -17.69
N PHE A 290 -1.63 -20.72 -16.96
CA PHE A 290 -1.21 -19.35 -17.22
C PHE A 290 0.29 -19.22 -16.94
N GLU A 291 1.02 -18.65 -17.88
CA GLU A 291 2.48 -18.53 -17.81
C GLU A 291 2.95 -17.88 -16.52
N TRP A 292 3.90 -18.50 -15.83
CA TRP A 292 4.38 -18.09 -14.50
C TRP A 292 4.79 -16.62 -14.42
N TYR A 293 5.43 -16.07 -15.47
CA TYR A 293 5.85 -14.67 -15.51
C TYR A 293 4.66 -13.70 -15.66
N ASN A 294 3.57 -14.11 -16.31
CA ASN A 294 2.37 -13.30 -16.41
C ASN A 294 1.69 -13.13 -15.04
N HIS A 295 1.79 -14.10 -14.15
CA HIS A 295 1.32 -13.95 -12.77
C HIS A 295 1.99 -12.79 -12.02
N LEU A 296 3.22 -12.42 -12.40
CA LEU A 296 3.94 -11.28 -11.82
C LEU A 296 3.42 -9.94 -12.37
N LEU A 297 2.81 -9.95 -13.56
CA LEU A 297 2.35 -8.76 -14.27
C LEU A 297 0.91 -8.36 -13.94
N VAL A 298 0.10 -9.29 -13.43
CA VAL A 298 -1.34 -9.08 -13.25
C VAL A 298 -1.77 -9.15 -11.77
N GLY A 299 -2.99 -8.71 -11.48
CA GLY A 299 -3.63 -8.81 -10.16
C GLY A 299 -2.91 -8.02 -9.08
N GLY A 300 -2.31 -6.88 -9.41
CA GLY A 300 -1.67 -5.97 -8.45
C GLY A 300 -0.44 -6.56 -7.75
N PHE A 301 0.14 -7.68 -8.24
CA PHE A 301 1.28 -8.34 -7.59
C PHE A 301 2.47 -7.39 -7.43
N ALA A 302 2.89 -6.74 -8.52
CA ALA A 302 4.01 -5.80 -8.49
C ALA A 302 3.76 -4.64 -7.53
N PHE A 303 2.57 -4.04 -7.55
CA PHE A 303 2.19 -2.96 -6.66
C PHE A 303 2.20 -3.41 -5.19
N GLY A 304 1.59 -4.56 -4.89
CA GLY A 304 1.55 -5.12 -3.54
C GLY A 304 2.95 -5.43 -2.98
N ILE A 305 3.82 -6.05 -3.77
CA ILE A 305 5.19 -6.37 -3.35
C ILE A 305 6.04 -5.10 -3.16
N VAL A 306 5.89 -4.08 -4.01
CA VAL A 306 6.71 -2.87 -3.95
C VAL A 306 6.27 -1.92 -2.85
N PHE A 307 4.98 -1.60 -2.76
CA PHE A 307 4.50 -0.53 -1.89
C PHE A 307 3.84 -1.00 -0.59
N MET A 308 3.39 -2.26 -0.53
CA MET A 308 2.65 -2.76 0.62
C MET A 308 3.40 -3.81 1.43
N ALA A 309 4.06 -4.78 0.76
CA ALA A 309 4.86 -5.78 1.46
C ALA A 309 6.16 -5.20 2.04
N THR A 310 6.63 -4.06 1.54
CA THR A 310 7.80 -3.36 2.08
C THR A 310 7.46 -2.33 3.17
N ASP A 311 6.21 -2.29 3.64
CA ASP A 311 5.81 -1.41 4.74
C ASP A 311 6.74 -1.61 5.95
N PRO A 312 7.43 -0.55 6.42
CA PRO A 312 8.42 -0.69 7.49
C PRO A 312 7.81 -1.05 8.84
N VAL A 313 6.50 -0.97 9.02
CA VAL A 313 5.84 -1.29 10.29
C VAL A 313 5.37 -2.74 10.33
N SER A 314 4.64 -3.19 9.32
CA SER A 314 3.99 -4.50 9.32
C SER A 314 4.84 -5.62 8.72
N ALA A 315 5.92 -5.30 8.00
CA ALA A 315 6.84 -6.29 7.43
C ALA A 315 7.92 -6.77 8.41
N ALA A 316 8.56 -7.89 8.11
CA ALA A 316 9.71 -8.38 8.87
C ALA A 316 10.89 -7.39 8.82
N GLN A 317 11.56 -7.20 9.97
CA GLN A 317 12.62 -6.20 10.14
C GLN A 317 14.04 -6.79 10.00
N THR A 318 14.23 -8.04 10.41
CA THR A 318 15.55 -8.68 10.33
C THR A 318 15.95 -9.01 8.88
N THR A 319 17.24 -8.96 8.58
CA THR A 319 17.74 -9.21 7.21
C THR A 319 17.33 -10.60 6.68
N LYS A 320 17.40 -11.64 7.52
CA LYS A 320 16.94 -13.00 7.15
C LYS A 320 15.43 -13.08 7.12
N GLY A 321 14.75 -12.40 8.06
CA GLY A 321 13.30 -12.34 8.12
C GLY A 321 12.69 -11.72 6.87
N LYS A 322 13.31 -10.67 6.30
CA LYS A 322 12.88 -10.04 5.05
C LYS A 322 12.87 -11.00 3.87
N TRP A 323 13.88 -11.88 3.77
CA TRP A 323 13.94 -12.91 2.72
C TRP A 323 12.85 -13.97 2.90
N ILE A 324 12.65 -14.46 4.12
CA ILE A 324 11.62 -15.47 4.42
C ILE A 324 10.23 -14.88 4.21
N TYR A 325 9.97 -13.70 4.76
CA TYR A 325 8.71 -13.00 4.66
C TYR A 325 8.32 -12.74 3.20
N GLY A 326 9.19 -12.11 2.41
CA GLY A 326 8.91 -11.81 1.01
C GLY A 326 8.69 -13.07 0.17
N PHE A 327 9.52 -14.12 0.37
CA PHE A 327 9.37 -15.40 -0.31
C PHE A 327 7.99 -16.02 -0.03
N LEU A 328 7.57 -16.06 1.23
CA LEU A 328 6.27 -16.60 1.61
C LEU A 328 5.10 -15.74 1.09
N VAL A 329 5.22 -14.41 1.06
CA VAL A 329 4.21 -13.55 0.41
C VAL A 329 4.03 -13.95 -1.05
N GLY A 330 5.13 -14.15 -1.81
CA GLY A 330 5.07 -14.59 -3.19
C GLY A 330 4.42 -15.98 -3.35
N VAL A 331 4.82 -16.94 -2.52
CA VAL A 331 4.24 -18.29 -2.49
C VAL A 331 2.74 -18.26 -2.22
N PHE A 332 2.31 -17.62 -1.14
CA PHE A 332 0.89 -17.56 -0.78
C PHE A 332 0.06 -16.77 -1.77
N CYS A 333 0.62 -15.74 -2.42
CA CYS A 333 -0.09 -15.01 -3.46
C CYS A 333 -0.53 -15.95 -4.59
N ILE A 334 0.37 -16.77 -5.12
CA ILE A 334 0.05 -17.69 -6.21
C ILE A 334 -0.84 -18.85 -5.73
N LEU A 335 -0.62 -19.38 -4.52
CA LEU A 335 -1.49 -20.39 -3.93
C LEU A 335 -2.93 -19.90 -3.79
N ILE A 336 -3.13 -18.69 -3.26
CA ILE A 336 -4.48 -18.11 -3.10
C ILE A 336 -5.14 -17.91 -4.47
N ARG A 337 -4.40 -17.39 -5.47
CA ARG A 337 -4.91 -17.20 -6.83
C ARG A 337 -5.49 -18.48 -7.43
N VAL A 338 -4.77 -19.57 -7.27
CA VAL A 338 -5.10 -20.84 -7.93
C VAL A 338 -6.19 -21.59 -7.18
N PHE A 339 -6.20 -21.56 -5.85
CA PHE A 339 -7.12 -22.35 -5.02
C PHE A 339 -8.33 -21.55 -4.51
N ASN A 340 -8.34 -20.23 -4.65
CA ASN A 340 -9.47 -19.40 -4.23
C ASN A 340 -10.10 -18.64 -5.42
N PRO A 341 -11.00 -19.25 -6.16
CA PRO A 341 -11.63 -18.61 -7.32
C PRO A 341 -12.50 -17.39 -6.95
N ALA A 342 -12.93 -17.28 -5.69
CA ALA A 342 -13.70 -16.13 -5.21
C ALA A 342 -12.85 -14.85 -5.08
N TYR A 343 -11.52 -15.00 -4.96
CA TYR A 343 -10.58 -13.88 -4.90
C TYR A 343 -9.28 -14.19 -5.64
N PRO A 344 -9.30 -14.18 -6.97
CA PRO A 344 -8.17 -14.64 -7.79
C PRO A 344 -6.96 -13.67 -7.74
N GLU A 345 -7.10 -12.46 -7.23
CA GLU A 345 -5.97 -11.52 -7.12
C GLU A 345 -4.90 -12.00 -6.11
N GLY A 346 -5.31 -12.49 -4.96
CA GLY A 346 -4.48 -13.19 -3.97
C GLY A 346 -3.48 -12.35 -3.18
N VAL A 347 -2.88 -11.30 -3.77
CA VAL A 347 -1.76 -10.57 -3.15
C VAL A 347 -2.12 -9.88 -1.84
N MET A 348 -3.31 -9.29 -1.75
CA MET A 348 -3.79 -8.61 -0.55
C MET A 348 -3.85 -9.57 0.65
N LEU A 349 -4.50 -10.72 0.46
CA LEU A 349 -4.65 -11.72 1.52
C LEU A 349 -3.32 -12.34 1.90
N ALA A 350 -2.42 -12.57 0.93
CA ALA A 350 -1.07 -13.08 1.18
C ALA A 350 -0.26 -12.12 2.06
N ILE A 351 -0.29 -10.81 1.76
CA ILE A 351 0.43 -9.82 2.57
C ILE A 351 -0.17 -9.71 3.97
N LEU A 352 -1.51 -9.62 4.10
CA LEU A 352 -2.18 -9.55 5.40
C LEU A 352 -1.88 -10.79 6.25
N LEU A 353 -1.92 -11.98 5.66
CA LEU A 353 -1.53 -13.22 6.34
C LEU A 353 -0.10 -13.15 6.84
N MET A 354 0.83 -12.76 5.98
CA MET A 354 2.25 -12.71 6.33
C MET A 354 2.59 -11.58 7.29
N ASN A 355 1.83 -10.49 7.33
CA ASN A 355 1.99 -9.45 8.34
C ASN A 355 1.78 -10.00 9.75
N VAL A 356 0.79 -10.90 9.94
CA VAL A 356 0.56 -11.57 11.24
C VAL A 356 1.74 -12.44 11.64
N PHE A 357 2.41 -13.08 10.66
CA PHE A 357 3.56 -13.96 10.91
C PHE A 357 4.90 -13.23 10.94
N ALA A 358 4.99 -11.96 10.49
CA ALA A 358 6.23 -11.21 10.44
C ALA A 358 6.95 -11.11 11.80
N PRO A 359 6.27 -10.79 12.93
CA PRO A 359 6.90 -10.77 14.24
C PRO A 359 7.41 -12.14 14.67
N LEU A 360 6.70 -13.22 14.33
CA LEU A 360 7.12 -14.60 14.64
C LEU A 360 8.40 -14.97 13.88
N ILE A 361 8.48 -14.63 12.60
CA ILE A 361 9.68 -14.85 11.77
C ILE A 361 10.88 -14.12 12.39
N ASP A 362 10.71 -12.85 12.75
CA ASP A 362 11.77 -12.06 13.35
C ASP A 362 12.18 -12.59 14.71
N HIS A 363 11.25 -13.07 15.53
CA HIS A 363 11.54 -13.70 16.82
C HIS A 363 12.50 -14.89 16.68
N TYR A 364 12.20 -15.83 15.78
CA TYR A 364 13.08 -17.00 15.58
C TYR A 364 14.44 -16.62 14.98
N VAL A 365 14.51 -15.62 14.12
CA VAL A 365 15.79 -15.13 13.59
C VAL A 365 16.64 -14.51 14.69
N ILE A 366 16.05 -13.72 15.59
CA ILE A 366 16.73 -13.09 16.72
C ILE A 366 17.20 -14.15 17.70
N GLU A 367 16.35 -15.11 18.08
CA GLU A 367 16.70 -16.20 18.98
C GLU A 367 17.88 -17.04 18.46
N SER A 368 17.86 -17.38 17.17
CA SER A 368 18.98 -18.06 16.50
C SER A 368 20.28 -17.25 16.61
N ASN A 369 20.23 -15.94 16.39
CA ASN A 369 21.39 -15.05 16.49
C ASN A 369 21.92 -14.98 17.95
N VAL A 370 21.02 -14.88 18.93
CA VAL A 370 21.38 -14.87 20.36
C VAL A 370 22.04 -16.19 20.75
N SER A 371 21.47 -17.32 20.31
CA SER A 371 22.03 -18.66 20.57
C SER A 371 23.44 -18.81 20.00
N MET A 372 23.67 -18.37 18.75
CA MET A 372 25.00 -18.37 18.13
C MET A 372 26.01 -17.52 18.89
N ARG A 373 25.61 -16.34 19.38
CA ARG A 373 26.48 -15.46 20.19
C ARG A 373 26.83 -16.10 21.53
N ARG A 374 25.87 -16.74 22.20
CA ARG A 374 26.12 -17.49 23.47
C ARG A 374 27.12 -18.61 23.28
N LYS A 375 26.98 -19.40 22.20
CA LYS A 375 27.93 -20.50 21.90
C LYS A 375 29.35 -19.99 21.67
N ARG A 376 29.52 -18.88 20.90
CA ARG A 376 30.83 -18.26 20.69
C ARG A 376 31.46 -17.75 21.98
N TRP A 377 30.67 -17.13 22.87
CA TRP A 377 31.16 -16.64 24.16
C TRP A 377 31.59 -17.78 25.09
N GLN A 378 30.83 -18.88 25.10
CA GLN A 378 31.20 -20.09 25.90
C GLN A 378 32.48 -20.74 25.35
N GLY A 379 32.65 -20.85 24.02
CA GLY A 379 33.86 -21.36 23.41
C GLY A 379 35.09 -20.50 23.75
N ALA A 380 34.99 -19.20 23.65
CA ALA A 380 36.09 -18.30 24.02
C ALA A 380 36.48 -18.36 25.49
N LYS A 381 35.53 -18.65 26.41
CA LYS A 381 35.83 -18.87 27.82
C LYS A 381 36.62 -20.16 28.10
N LEU A 382 36.37 -21.20 27.31
CA LEU A 382 37.09 -22.48 27.42
C LEU A 382 38.52 -22.43 26.87
N GLU A 383 38.80 -21.51 25.94
CA GLU A 383 40.14 -21.28 25.39
C GLU A 383 41.02 -20.40 26.29
N THR A 384 40.44 -19.69 27.25
CA THR A 384 41.14 -18.78 28.19
C THR A 384 41.33 -19.40 29.59
N THR A 385 40.81 -20.60 29.87
CA THR A 385 41.04 -21.42 31.04
C THR A 385 41.95 -22.59 30.71
#